data_6b03f58dcc40ad69fba33ce6d2f94f3c
#
_entry.id   6b03f58dcc40ad69fba33ce6d2f94f3c
#
_cell.length_a   1.000
_cell.length_b   1.000
_cell.length_c   1.000
_cell.angle_alpha   90.00
_cell.angle_beta   90.00
_cell.angle_gamma   90.00
#
_symmetry.space_group_name_H-M   'P 1'
#
loop_
_entity.id
_entity.type
_entity.pdbx_description
1 polymer ?
#
loop_
_entity_poly.entity_id
_entity_poly.type
_entity_poly.pdbx_seq_one_letter_code
_entity_poly.pdbx_strand_id
1 'polypeptide(L)'
;MIVARDDQKLAKAKYLTTQAKDDELHYVHNEVGYNYRLTAIQAAMGLAQLEQLPAFIERKKKRYREYKEQIDRIPGLSLLDVPDYCASNYWFYSLLVNEREYGIGRDELLRKFQAAQIQARPIWKLNHTQKPYRHNQAYRIEKAPHYFDRILNIPCSVGLTDAEVERVLLVLNDR
;
A
#
# COMPACT_ATOMS: atom_id res chain seq x y z
N MET A 1 -7.70 -11.63 13.06
CA MET A 1 -8.90 -12.44 13.37
C MET A 1 -8.75 -13.79 12.69
N ILE A 2 -9.04 -14.90 13.37
CA ILE A 2 -9.05 -16.26 12.80
C ILE A 2 -10.51 -16.68 12.68
N VAL A 3 -10.91 -17.16 11.51
CA VAL A 3 -12.26 -17.64 11.23
C VAL A 3 -12.16 -19.04 10.63
N ALA A 4 -12.89 -20.00 11.19
CA ALA A 4 -12.99 -21.35 10.67
C ALA A 4 -14.40 -21.91 10.89
N ARG A 5 -14.79 -22.93 10.12
CA ARG A 5 -16.07 -23.64 10.30
C ARG A 5 -15.99 -24.77 11.33
N ASP A 6 -14.80 -25.09 11.78
CA ASP A 6 -14.50 -26.21 12.68
C ASP A 6 -14.16 -25.66 14.07
N ASP A 7 -15.03 -25.93 15.04
CA ASP A 7 -14.89 -25.44 16.40
C ASP A 7 -13.65 -25.99 17.12
N GLN A 8 -13.22 -27.20 16.80
CA GLN A 8 -11.99 -27.77 17.37
C GLN A 8 -10.75 -27.00 16.88
N LYS A 9 -10.71 -26.62 15.62
CA LYS A 9 -9.65 -25.78 15.07
C LYS A 9 -9.65 -24.38 15.68
N LEU A 10 -10.81 -23.79 15.93
CA LEU A 10 -10.93 -22.49 16.60
C LEU A 10 -10.44 -22.57 18.05
N ALA A 11 -10.85 -23.62 18.80
CA ALA A 11 -10.39 -23.86 20.16
C ALA A 11 -8.87 -24.06 20.22
N LYS A 12 -8.30 -24.85 19.30
CA LYS A 12 -6.85 -25.06 19.19
C LYS A 12 -6.12 -23.78 18.83
N ALA A 13 -6.62 -23.00 17.89
CA ALA A 13 -6.04 -21.71 17.52
C ALA A 13 -6.04 -20.73 18.71
N LYS A 14 -7.16 -20.65 19.45
CA LYS A 14 -7.26 -19.84 20.65
C LYS A 14 -6.25 -20.27 21.70
N TYR A 15 -6.15 -21.57 22.00
CA TYR A 15 -5.20 -22.16 22.93
C TYR A 15 -3.75 -21.78 22.56
N LEU A 16 -3.35 -22.02 21.32
CA LEU A 16 -1.99 -21.72 20.86
C LEU A 16 -1.68 -20.21 20.88
N THR A 17 -2.64 -19.36 20.51
CA THR A 17 -2.43 -17.90 20.47
C THR A 17 -2.48 -17.23 21.84
N THR A 18 -2.89 -17.98 22.87
CA THR A 18 -2.90 -17.56 24.27
C THR A 18 -1.86 -18.28 25.11
N GLN A 19 -0.71 -18.59 24.50
CA GLN A 19 0.47 -19.20 25.12
C GLN A 19 0.31 -20.70 25.47
N ALA A 20 -0.70 -21.39 24.95
CA ALA A 20 -0.96 -22.81 25.23
C ALA A 20 -0.96 -23.11 26.74
N LYS A 21 -1.69 -22.31 27.52
CA LYS A 21 -1.81 -22.53 28.97
C LYS A 21 -2.85 -23.59 29.28
N ASP A 22 -2.42 -24.67 29.91
CA ASP A 22 -3.28 -25.74 30.40
C ASP A 22 -3.75 -25.48 31.83
N ASP A 23 -2.91 -24.83 32.64
CA ASP A 23 -3.23 -24.35 33.98
C ASP A 23 -2.79 -22.88 34.13
N GLU A 24 -3.74 -22.00 34.34
CA GLU A 24 -3.46 -20.56 34.48
C GLU A 24 -2.88 -20.19 35.85
N LEU A 25 -3.16 -21.02 36.89
CA LEU A 25 -2.66 -20.76 38.22
C LEU A 25 -1.20 -21.21 38.40
N HIS A 26 -0.87 -22.40 37.91
CA HIS A 26 0.44 -22.98 38.05
C HIS A 26 1.32 -22.77 36.81
N TYR A 27 0.81 -22.08 35.76
CA TYR A 27 1.51 -21.80 34.51
C TYR A 27 2.02 -23.06 33.79
N VAL A 28 1.18 -24.13 33.79
CA VAL A 28 1.53 -25.37 33.08
C VAL A 28 1.26 -25.23 31.59
N HIS A 29 2.21 -25.66 30.78
CA HIS A 29 2.15 -25.62 29.32
C HIS A 29 2.54 -26.99 28.78
N ASN A 30 1.65 -27.70 28.12
CA ASN A 30 1.92 -29.00 27.50
C ASN A 30 2.36 -28.87 26.02
N GLU A 31 2.21 -27.70 25.44
CA GLU A 31 2.61 -27.40 24.07
C GLU A 31 3.29 -26.03 23.97
N VAL A 32 4.00 -25.79 22.87
CA VAL A 32 4.55 -24.47 22.55
C VAL A 32 3.43 -23.57 22.04
N GLY A 33 3.15 -22.52 22.78
CA GLY A 33 2.18 -21.49 22.39
C GLY A 33 2.83 -20.11 22.19
N TYR A 34 2.02 -19.16 21.72
CA TYR A 34 2.46 -17.82 21.35
C TYR A 34 1.57 -16.75 21.96
N ASN A 35 2.13 -15.59 22.26
CA ASN A 35 1.31 -14.44 22.66
C ASN A 35 0.90 -13.62 21.44
N TYR A 36 -0.19 -14.03 20.80
CA TYR A 36 -0.75 -13.35 19.62
C TYR A 36 -2.06 -12.61 19.91
N ARG A 37 -2.32 -12.33 21.19
CA ARG A 37 -3.46 -11.48 21.56
C ARG A 37 -3.17 -10.01 21.25
N LEU A 38 -4.21 -9.31 20.79
CA LEU A 38 -4.18 -7.85 20.68
C LEU A 38 -4.00 -7.24 22.08
N THR A 39 -2.94 -6.48 22.28
CA THR A 39 -2.70 -5.79 23.55
C THR A 39 -3.56 -4.53 23.67
N ALA A 40 -3.79 -4.06 24.91
CA ALA A 40 -4.53 -2.83 25.16
C ALA A 40 -3.89 -1.61 24.46
N ILE A 41 -2.57 -1.54 24.42
CA ILE A 41 -1.83 -0.47 23.71
C ILE A 41 -2.11 -0.52 22.21
N GLN A 42 -2.02 -1.69 21.59
CA GLN A 42 -2.32 -1.85 20.17
C GLN A 42 -3.78 -1.51 19.85
N ALA A 43 -4.71 -1.94 20.71
CA ALA A 43 -6.12 -1.63 20.56
C ALA A 43 -6.40 -0.12 20.68
N ALA A 44 -5.80 0.55 21.66
CA ALA A 44 -5.94 2.00 21.85
C ALA A 44 -5.39 2.78 20.64
N MET A 45 -4.20 2.39 20.14
CA MET A 45 -3.64 3.00 18.94
C MET A 45 -4.53 2.78 17.70
N GLY A 46 -5.05 1.55 17.54
CA GLY A 46 -5.98 1.22 16.45
C GLY A 46 -7.27 2.04 16.52
N LEU A 47 -7.85 2.19 17.71
CA LEU A 47 -9.05 2.99 17.93
C LEU A 47 -8.81 4.47 17.60
N ALA A 48 -7.73 5.06 18.09
CA ALA A 48 -7.38 6.45 17.81
C ALA A 48 -7.18 6.72 16.30
N GLN A 49 -6.65 5.76 15.55
CA GLN A 49 -6.54 5.86 14.09
C GLN A 49 -7.90 5.70 13.40
N LEU A 50 -8.73 4.79 13.89
CA LEU A 50 -10.06 4.54 13.33
C LEU A 50 -10.99 5.75 13.49
N GLU A 51 -10.95 6.44 14.63
CA GLU A 51 -11.71 7.67 14.89
C GLU A 51 -11.37 8.78 13.90
N GLN A 52 -10.13 8.84 13.42
CA GLN A 52 -9.65 9.85 12.47
C GLN A 52 -9.75 9.41 11.00
N LEU A 53 -10.03 8.14 10.74
CA LEU A 53 -9.98 7.56 9.39
C LEU A 53 -10.82 8.33 8.35
N PRO A 54 -12.06 8.78 8.62
CA PRO A 54 -12.83 9.56 7.65
C PRO A 54 -12.11 10.86 7.24
N ALA A 55 -11.53 11.57 8.21
CA ALA A 55 -10.80 12.81 7.95
C ALA A 55 -9.51 12.54 7.14
N PHE A 56 -8.82 11.43 7.40
CA PHE A 56 -7.65 11.01 6.64
C PHE A 56 -8.00 10.70 5.18
N ILE A 57 -9.10 9.99 4.94
CA ILE A 57 -9.58 9.67 3.60
C ILE A 57 -9.91 10.95 2.81
N GLU A 58 -10.62 11.91 3.42
CA GLU A 58 -10.94 13.17 2.76
C GLU A 58 -9.68 14.01 2.45
N ARG A 59 -8.69 14.05 3.36
CA ARG A 59 -7.40 14.71 3.09
C ARG A 59 -6.69 14.06 1.91
N LYS A 60 -6.62 12.73 1.87
CA LYS A 60 -5.99 11.99 0.77
C LYS A 60 -6.71 12.22 -0.56
N LYS A 61 -8.04 12.22 -0.55
CA LYS A 61 -8.87 12.50 -1.71
C LYS A 61 -8.66 13.93 -2.25
N LYS A 62 -8.58 14.91 -1.35
CA LYS A 62 -8.27 16.29 -1.70
C LYS A 62 -6.88 16.37 -2.35
N ARG A 63 -5.86 15.79 -1.73
CA ARG A 63 -4.48 15.80 -2.22
C ARG A 63 -4.33 15.08 -3.57
N TYR A 64 -5.05 13.98 -3.77
CA TYR A 64 -5.10 13.29 -5.06
C TYR A 64 -5.63 14.19 -6.17
N ARG A 65 -6.71 14.95 -5.92
CA ARG A 65 -7.29 15.88 -6.90
C ARG A 65 -6.31 17.01 -7.24
N GLU A 66 -5.64 17.58 -6.25
CA GLU A 66 -4.62 18.61 -6.45
C GLU A 66 -3.47 18.11 -7.33
N TYR A 67 -2.96 16.92 -7.07
CA TYR A 67 -1.96 16.29 -7.92
C TYR A 67 -2.49 16.05 -9.33
N LYS A 68 -3.69 15.47 -9.44
CA LYS A 68 -4.27 15.14 -10.73
C LYS A 68 -4.43 16.37 -11.61
N GLU A 69 -4.92 17.45 -11.06
CA GLU A 69 -5.10 18.72 -11.79
C GLU A 69 -3.79 19.27 -12.37
N GLN A 70 -2.69 19.11 -11.67
CA GLN A 70 -1.39 19.58 -12.14
C GLN A 70 -0.73 18.56 -13.08
N ILE A 71 -0.79 17.27 -12.75
CA ILE A 71 -0.16 16.21 -13.52
C ILE A 71 -0.81 16.02 -14.89
N ASP A 72 -2.14 16.14 -14.99
CA ASP A 72 -2.86 16.01 -16.27
C ASP A 72 -2.47 17.11 -17.29
N ARG A 73 -1.78 18.18 -16.85
CA ARG A 73 -1.20 19.22 -17.74
C ARG A 73 0.19 18.84 -18.26
N ILE A 74 0.80 17.78 -17.75
CA ILE A 74 2.15 17.34 -18.15
C ILE A 74 1.99 16.22 -19.19
N PRO A 75 2.35 16.45 -20.48
CA PRO A 75 2.25 15.41 -21.50
C PRO A 75 2.98 14.13 -21.10
N GLY A 76 2.32 12.99 -21.26
CA GLY A 76 2.88 11.69 -20.98
C GLY A 76 2.81 11.25 -19.50
N LEU A 77 2.25 12.07 -18.62
CA LEU A 77 1.96 11.71 -17.23
C LEU A 77 0.45 11.71 -16.97
N SER A 78 -0.01 10.74 -16.16
CA SER A 78 -1.38 10.73 -15.65
C SER A 78 -1.45 9.96 -14.34
N LEU A 79 -2.35 10.35 -13.42
CA LEU A 79 -2.69 9.50 -12.28
C LEU A 79 -3.76 8.49 -12.71
N LEU A 80 -3.65 7.25 -12.20
CA LEU A 80 -4.69 6.24 -12.44
C LEU A 80 -6.00 6.68 -11.80
N ASP A 81 -7.06 6.67 -12.59
CA ASP A 81 -8.41 7.04 -12.14
C ASP A 81 -9.02 5.98 -11.22
N VAL A 82 -9.89 6.44 -10.35
CA VAL A 82 -10.76 5.58 -9.55
C VAL A 82 -12.09 5.44 -10.31
N PRO A 83 -12.51 4.22 -10.67
CA PRO A 83 -13.79 4.01 -11.33
C PRO A 83 -14.97 4.51 -10.49
N ASP A 84 -16.01 5.05 -11.12
CA ASP A 84 -17.17 5.65 -10.45
C ASP A 84 -17.93 4.68 -9.53
N TYR A 85 -17.84 3.37 -9.82
CA TYR A 85 -18.44 2.33 -8.98
C TYR A 85 -17.59 1.95 -7.75
N CYS A 86 -16.41 2.58 -7.56
CA CYS A 86 -15.48 2.28 -6.48
C CYS A 86 -15.39 3.42 -5.47
N ALA A 87 -15.40 3.10 -4.19
CA ALA A 87 -15.01 3.99 -3.11
C ALA A 87 -13.55 3.74 -2.72
N SER A 88 -12.62 4.52 -3.27
CA SER A 88 -11.20 4.39 -2.94
C SER A 88 -10.86 5.08 -1.63
N ASN A 89 -9.96 4.48 -0.86
CA ASN A 89 -9.31 5.12 0.28
C ASN A 89 -8.05 5.92 -0.12
N TYR A 90 -7.73 5.98 -1.41
CA TYR A 90 -6.55 6.67 -1.96
C TYR A 90 -5.24 6.28 -1.26
N TRP A 91 -5.06 5.00 -0.98
CA TRP A 91 -3.87 4.51 -0.27
C TRP A 91 -2.58 4.90 -1.00
N PHE A 92 -2.54 4.71 -2.33
CA PHE A 92 -1.46 5.17 -3.18
C PHE A 92 -1.94 6.12 -4.28
N TYR A 93 -1.07 7.00 -4.72
CA TYR A 93 -1.22 7.80 -5.92
C TYR A 93 -0.30 7.21 -6.98
N SER A 94 -0.90 6.44 -7.90
CA SER A 94 -0.18 5.69 -8.92
C SER A 94 -0.07 6.53 -10.18
N LEU A 95 1.15 7.02 -10.45
CA LEU A 95 1.51 7.80 -11.62
C LEU A 95 1.86 6.87 -12.77
N LEU A 96 1.13 6.96 -13.88
CA LEU A 96 1.45 6.29 -15.13
C LEU A 96 2.38 7.18 -15.96
N VAL A 97 3.48 6.61 -16.44
CA VAL A 97 4.49 7.29 -17.27
C VAL A 97 4.43 6.72 -18.68
N ASN A 98 4.06 7.57 -19.64
CA ASN A 98 4.21 7.29 -21.06
C ASN A 98 5.54 7.88 -21.54
N GLU A 99 6.59 7.07 -21.59
CA GLU A 99 7.94 7.48 -21.94
C GLU A 99 8.04 8.21 -23.28
N ARG A 100 7.24 7.81 -24.28
CA ARG A 100 7.27 8.42 -25.63
C ARG A 100 6.83 9.87 -25.62
N GLU A 101 5.90 10.24 -24.76
CA GLU A 101 5.36 11.60 -24.67
C GLU A 101 6.08 12.41 -23.59
N TYR A 102 6.42 11.77 -22.46
CA TYR A 102 7.08 12.44 -21.35
C TYR A 102 8.57 12.66 -21.59
N GLY A 103 9.22 11.79 -22.37
CA GLY A 103 10.65 11.88 -22.75
C GLY A 103 11.57 11.00 -21.93
N ILE A 104 11.17 10.58 -20.72
CA ILE A 104 11.92 9.63 -19.89
C ILE A 104 11.03 8.52 -19.35
N GLY A 105 11.61 7.36 -19.07
CA GLY A 105 10.90 6.22 -18.54
C GLY A 105 10.73 6.27 -17.01
N ARG A 106 9.88 5.38 -16.47
CA ARG A 106 9.58 5.25 -15.04
C ARG A 106 10.84 5.16 -14.16
N ASP A 107 11.84 4.36 -14.56
CA ASP A 107 13.03 4.12 -13.74
C ASP A 107 13.98 5.33 -13.73
N GLU A 108 14.02 6.10 -14.80
CA GLU A 108 14.74 7.36 -14.84
C GLU A 108 14.06 8.42 -13.99
N LEU A 109 12.75 8.54 -14.07
CA LEU A 109 11.97 9.42 -13.19
C LEU A 109 12.15 9.03 -11.71
N LEU A 110 12.21 7.74 -11.39
CA LEU A 110 12.50 7.28 -10.02
C LEU A 110 13.88 7.78 -9.56
N ARG A 111 14.91 7.76 -10.42
CA ARG A 111 16.25 8.30 -10.09
C ARG A 111 16.21 9.81 -9.85
N LYS A 112 15.43 10.57 -10.62
CA LYS A 112 15.23 12.01 -10.38
C LYS A 112 14.58 12.26 -9.01
N PHE A 113 13.56 11.51 -8.64
CA PHE A 113 12.97 11.58 -7.30
C PHE A 113 13.99 11.28 -6.19
N GLN A 114 14.81 10.24 -6.37
CA GLN A 114 15.86 9.88 -5.41
C GLN A 114 16.92 10.99 -5.28
N ALA A 115 17.35 11.59 -6.39
CA ALA A 115 18.28 12.70 -6.38
C ALA A 115 17.71 13.94 -5.66
N ALA A 116 16.41 14.18 -5.79
CA ALA A 116 15.69 15.24 -5.07
C ALA A 116 15.36 14.89 -3.61
N GLN A 117 15.81 13.72 -3.11
CA GLN A 117 15.50 13.18 -1.77
C GLN A 117 14.00 13.02 -1.52
N ILE A 118 13.24 12.67 -2.56
CA ILE A 118 11.81 12.39 -2.49
C ILE A 118 11.61 10.89 -2.64
N GLN A 119 10.90 10.29 -1.69
CA GLN A 119 10.61 8.87 -1.72
C GLN A 119 9.45 8.56 -2.67
N ALA A 120 9.76 7.96 -3.80
CA ALA A 120 8.81 7.33 -4.71
C ALA A 120 9.12 5.84 -4.85
N ARG A 121 8.18 5.03 -5.28
CA ARG A 121 8.39 3.57 -5.40
C ARG A 121 7.66 3.01 -6.62
N PRO A 122 8.28 2.11 -7.40
CA PRO A 122 7.56 1.32 -8.39
C PRO A 122 6.42 0.53 -7.71
N ILE A 123 5.42 0.15 -8.49
CA ILE A 123 4.44 -0.83 -8.00
C ILE A 123 5.10 -2.18 -7.74
N TRP A 124 4.41 -3.03 -6.97
CA TRP A 124 4.94 -4.34 -6.57
C TRP A 124 5.26 -5.22 -7.77
N LYS A 125 6.37 -5.95 -7.64
CA LYS A 125 6.76 -6.94 -8.62
C LYS A 125 5.66 -7.99 -8.80
N LEU A 126 5.39 -8.35 -10.04
CA LEU A 126 4.34 -9.31 -10.39
C LEU A 126 4.62 -10.68 -9.74
N ASN A 127 3.64 -11.23 -9.03
CA ASN A 127 3.81 -12.45 -8.25
C ASN A 127 4.30 -13.64 -9.07
N HIS A 128 3.74 -13.83 -10.27
CA HIS A 128 4.13 -14.94 -11.16
C HIS A 128 5.58 -14.85 -11.65
N THR A 129 6.26 -13.71 -11.53
CA THR A 129 7.67 -13.53 -11.89
C THR A 129 8.62 -13.76 -10.72
N GLN A 130 8.10 -13.86 -9.50
CA GLN A 130 8.91 -14.05 -8.30
C GLN A 130 9.29 -15.53 -8.10
N LYS A 131 10.50 -15.76 -7.60
CA LYS A 131 11.05 -17.14 -7.41
C LYS A 131 10.08 -18.12 -6.74
N PRO A 132 9.36 -17.76 -5.62
CA PRO A 132 8.46 -18.71 -4.96
C PRO A 132 7.26 -19.12 -5.81
N TYR A 133 6.86 -18.31 -6.80
CA TYR A 133 5.59 -18.47 -7.51
C TYR A 133 5.74 -18.71 -9.04
N ARG A 134 6.96 -18.58 -9.58
CA ARG A 134 7.19 -18.64 -11.05
C ARG A 134 6.81 -19.99 -11.71
N HIS A 135 6.66 -21.03 -10.91
CA HIS A 135 6.25 -22.37 -11.38
C HIS A 135 4.76 -22.64 -11.13
N ASN A 136 4.04 -21.71 -10.51
CA ASN A 136 2.62 -21.82 -10.30
C ASN A 136 1.85 -21.42 -11.56
N GLN A 137 0.60 -21.86 -11.64
CA GLN A 137 -0.27 -21.52 -12.77
C GLN A 137 -0.43 -19.99 -12.87
N ALA A 138 -0.22 -19.47 -14.07
CA ALA A 138 -0.53 -18.10 -14.43
C ALA A 138 -1.53 -18.11 -15.59
N TYR A 139 -2.57 -17.26 -15.53
CA TYR A 139 -3.63 -17.24 -16.52
C TYR A 139 -3.85 -15.84 -17.08
N ARG A 140 -3.70 -15.69 -18.39
CA ARG A 140 -3.97 -14.47 -19.17
C ARG A 140 -3.40 -13.18 -18.57
N ILE A 141 -2.11 -13.19 -18.18
CA ILE A 141 -1.42 -12.02 -17.63
C ILE A 141 -0.91 -11.15 -18.79
N GLU A 142 -1.78 -10.32 -19.34
CA GLU A 142 -1.48 -9.50 -20.52
C GLU A 142 -1.19 -8.04 -20.14
N LYS A 143 -2.06 -7.43 -19.31
CA LYS A 143 -1.98 -6.00 -18.97
C LYS A 143 -1.03 -5.70 -17.81
N ALA A 144 -0.88 -6.63 -16.85
CA ALA A 144 -0.09 -6.38 -15.65
C ALA A 144 1.39 -6.04 -15.95
N PRO A 145 2.11 -6.68 -16.90
CA PRO A 145 3.46 -6.29 -17.28
C PRO A 145 3.52 -4.85 -17.82
N HIS A 146 2.56 -4.47 -18.67
CA HIS A 146 2.49 -3.12 -19.22
C HIS A 146 2.41 -2.03 -18.14
N TYR A 147 1.58 -2.25 -17.11
CA TYR A 147 1.46 -1.33 -15.99
C TYR A 147 2.67 -1.40 -15.05
N PHE A 148 3.22 -2.60 -14.84
CA PHE A 148 4.39 -2.79 -13.97
C PHE A 148 5.59 -1.96 -14.43
N ASP A 149 5.82 -1.89 -15.73
CA ASP A 149 6.96 -1.16 -16.29
C ASP A 149 6.77 0.37 -16.30
N ARG A 150 5.53 0.87 -16.10
CA ARG A 150 5.19 2.27 -16.31
C ARG A 150 4.68 3.00 -15.08
N ILE A 151 4.32 2.29 -14.01
CA ILE A 151 3.70 2.92 -12.85
C ILE A 151 4.72 3.18 -11.74
N LEU A 152 4.65 4.38 -11.20
CA LEU A 152 5.39 4.85 -10.04
C LEU A 152 4.42 5.39 -8.98
N ASN A 153 4.50 4.90 -7.75
CA ASN A 153 3.75 5.48 -6.64
C ASN A 153 4.50 6.71 -6.12
N ILE A 154 3.85 7.87 -6.20
CA ILE A 154 4.38 9.14 -5.71
C ILE A 154 3.95 9.39 -4.25
N PRO A 155 4.57 10.36 -3.53
CA PRO A 155 4.22 10.67 -2.15
C PRO A 155 2.73 10.91 -1.94
N CYS A 156 2.16 10.21 -0.95
CA CYS A 156 0.70 10.20 -0.69
C CYS A 156 0.36 10.17 0.81
N SER A 157 1.25 10.63 1.67
CA SER A 157 1.02 10.69 3.12
C SER A 157 -0.14 11.66 3.46
N VAL A 158 -0.88 11.35 4.52
CA VAL A 158 -1.91 12.26 5.09
C VAL A 158 -1.32 13.58 5.58
N GLY A 159 -0.05 13.56 6.01
CA GLY A 159 0.66 14.73 6.53
C GLY A 159 1.39 15.56 5.49
N LEU A 160 1.28 15.27 4.18
CA LEU A 160 1.94 16.06 3.13
C LEU A 160 1.51 17.53 3.17
N THR A 161 2.51 18.39 3.25
CA THR A 161 2.36 19.85 3.17
C THR A 161 2.26 20.30 1.70
N ASP A 162 1.77 21.51 1.46
CA ASP A 162 1.70 22.07 0.11
C ASP A 162 3.11 22.24 -0.50
N ALA A 163 4.10 22.64 0.30
CA ALA A 163 5.48 22.77 -0.13
C ALA A 163 6.10 21.42 -0.57
N GLU A 164 5.75 20.31 0.11
CA GLU A 164 6.21 18.99 -0.28
C GLU A 164 5.55 18.53 -1.59
N VAL A 165 4.27 18.84 -1.79
CA VAL A 165 3.57 18.59 -3.06
C VAL A 165 4.21 19.39 -4.19
N GLU A 166 4.50 20.67 -3.98
CA GLU A 166 5.17 21.52 -4.96
C GLU A 166 6.55 20.96 -5.34
N ARG A 167 7.33 20.49 -4.39
CA ARG A 167 8.61 19.81 -4.66
C ARG A 167 8.43 18.57 -5.55
N VAL A 168 7.39 17.78 -5.33
CA VAL A 168 7.08 16.63 -6.20
C VAL A 168 6.75 17.10 -7.61
N LEU A 169 5.91 18.13 -7.75
CA LEU A 169 5.52 18.69 -9.04
C LEU A 169 6.70 19.34 -9.79
N LEU A 170 7.63 19.95 -9.08
CA LEU A 170 8.88 20.48 -9.67
C LEU A 170 9.69 19.36 -10.33
N VAL A 171 9.87 18.21 -9.65
CA VAL A 171 10.57 17.05 -10.25
C VAL A 171 9.85 16.52 -11.49
N LEU A 172 8.52 16.52 -11.49
CA LEU A 172 7.71 16.07 -12.63
C LEU A 172 7.77 17.05 -13.81
N ASN A 173 8.01 18.32 -13.58
CA ASN A 173 8.13 19.35 -14.62
C ASN A 173 9.58 19.52 -15.15
N ASP A 174 10.57 19.02 -14.42
CA ASP A 174 11.98 19.02 -14.82
C ASP A 174 12.24 17.84 -15.78
N ARG A 175 12.16 18.10 -17.10
CA ARG A 175 12.34 17.12 -18.18
C ARG A 175 13.78 17.06 -18.66
#